data_6d6e80de19c8e64dc4daf641ede90a22
#
_entry.id   6d6e80de19c8e64dc4daf641ede90a22
#
_cell.length_a   1.000
_cell.length_b   1.000
_cell.length_c   1.000
_cell.angle_alpha   90.00
_cell.angle_beta   90.00
_cell.angle_gamma   90.00
#
_symmetry.space_group_name_H-M   'P 1'
#
loop_
_entity.id
_entity.type
_entity.pdbx_description
1 polymer ?
#
loop_
_entity_poly.entity_id
_entity_poly.type
_entity_poly.pdbx_seq_one_letter_code
_entity_poly.pdbx_strand_id
1 'polypeptide(L)'
;MQKRPALPRALCRNARGGQNVPVTSPVPFRVIFVCTGNICRSPMAEVVFRDLAEKQGLGQRIVSRSAGTGDWHLGERADHRTIDSLARRGYDGSQHRARQFTAATFAENDLVVALDRTHERILREWAHDEDEEGKVTLLLAFDPNASTHDVPDPYYAGAEMFDSVLGMIETATRGLFRQLEPALRLPRTPRTFGAPSGGLP
;
A
#
# COMPACT_ATOMS: atom_id res chain seq x y z
N MET A 1 -0.78 18.73 -18.69
CA MET A 1 -0.25 17.34 -18.69
C MET A 1 0.35 17.10 -17.31
N GLN A 2 -0.40 16.44 -16.41
CA GLN A 2 0.12 16.06 -15.11
C GLN A 2 1.10 14.89 -15.31
N LYS A 3 2.32 15.04 -14.78
CA LYS A 3 3.31 13.94 -14.77
C LYS A 3 2.76 12.80 -13.92
N ARG A 4 2.73 11.58 -14.46
CA ARG A 4 2.41 10.37 -13.72
C ARG A 4 3.36 10.25 -12.53
N PRO A 5 2.86 9.87 -11.34
CA PRO A 5 3.74 9.63 -10.20
C PRO A 5 4.75 8.54 -10.56
N ALA A 6 6.01 8.77 -10.23
CA ALA A 6 7.07 7.80 -10.45
C ALA A 6 6.85 6.61 -9.49
N LEU A 7 6.86 5.39 -10.03
CA LEU A 7 6.92 4.18 -9.21
C LEU A 7 8.29 4.09 -8.53
N PRO A 8 8.37 3.56 -7.30
CA PRO A 8 9.63 3.37 -6.60
C PRO A 8 10.67 2.65 -7.46
N ARG A 9 11.94 3.06 -7.37
CA ARG A 9 13.08 2.48 -8.10
C ARG A 9 13.23 0.96 -7.93
N ALA A 10 12.64 0.38 -6.90
CA ALA A 10 12.60 -1.07 -6.65
C ALA A 10 11.96 -1.88 -7.78
N LEU A 11 11.10 -1.27 -8.61
CA LEU A 11 10.47 -1.93 -9.77
C LEU A 11 11.34 -1.92 -11.03
N CYS A 12 12.35 -1.06 -11.12
CA CYS A 12 13.17 -0.88 -12.32
C CYS A 12 14.43 -1.76 -12.39
N ARG A 13 14.75 -2.50 -11.34
CA ARG A 13 15.95 -3.36 -11.31
C ARG A 13 15.57 -4.83 -11.51
N ASN A 14 15.48 -5.29 -12.76
CA ASN A 14 15.85 -6.66 -13.16
C ASN A 14 15.53 -6.93 -14.62
N ALA A 15 16.50 -6.61 -15.46
CA ALA A 15 16.60 -7.17 -16.80
C ALA A 15 18.06 -7.41 -17.14
N ARG A 16 18.67 -8.47 -16.62
CA ARG A 16 19.89 -9.12 -17.20
C ARG A 16 20.12 -10.51 -16.60
N GLY A 17 20.32 -11.50 -17.47
CA GLY A 17 21.09 -12.70 -17.24
C GLY A 17 20.31 -13.97 -16.90
N GLY A 18 20.11 -14.82 -17.91
CA GLY A 18 19.58 -16.17 -17.73
C GLY A 18 20.57 -17.08 -17.00
N GLN A 19 20.08 -17.77 -16.00
CA GLN A 19 20.56 -19.08 -15.53
C GLN A 19 19.36 -19.83 -14.96
N ASN A 20 19.29 -21.11 -15.21
CA ASN A 20 18.27 -22.04 -14.70
C ASN A 20 18.36 -22.09 -13.17
N VAL A 21 17.59 -21.26 -12.48
CA VAL A 21 17.44 -21.28 -11.02
C VAL A 21 16.18 -22.11 -10.70
N PRO A 22 16.21 -23.01 -9.71
CA PRO A 22 15.02 -23.77 -9.30
C PRO A 22 13.88 -22.80 -9.02
N VAL A 23 12.66 -23.18 -9.42
CA VAL A 23 11.43 -22.41 -9.26
C VAL A 23 11.13 -22.23 -7.76
N THR A 24 11.83 -21.30 -7.13
CA THR A 24 11.40 -20.78 -5.83
C THR A 24 10.16 -19.91 -6.07
N SER A 25 9.14 -20.11 -5.26
CA SER A 25 7.93 -19.25 -5.33
C SER A 25 8.34 -17.79 -5.38
N PRO A 26 7.81 -17.00 -6.33
CA PRO A 26 8.24 -15.62 -6.48
C PRO A 26 7.95 -14.85 -5.19
N VAL A 27 8.92 -14.06 -4.73
CA VAL A 27 8.74 -13.20 -3.56
C VAL A 27 7.61 -12.20 -3.85
N PRO A 28 6.54 -12.16 -3.03
CA PRO A 28 5.41 -11.28 -3.29
C PRO A 28 5.81 -9.81 -3.16
N PHE A 29 5.19 -8.95 -3.97
CA PHE A 29 5.26 -7.50 -3.80
C PHE A 29 4.42 -7.10 -2.59
N ARG A 30 4.98 -6.31 -1.68
CA ARG A 30 4.32 -5.90 -0.44
C ARG A 30 3.96 -4.43 -0.50
N VAL A 31 2.68 -4.13 -0.41
CA VAL A 31 2.15 -2.78 -0.32
C VAL A 31 1.45 -2.58 1.03
N ILE A 32 1.68 -1.42 1.65
CA ILE A 32 1.01 -1.04 2.88
C ILE A 32 0.34 0.32 2.71
N PHE A 33 -0.94 0.41 3.08
CA PHE A 33 -1.73 1.64 3.07
C PHE A 33 -1.76 2.23 4.47
N VAL A 34 -1.52 3.55 4.60
CA VAL A 34 -1.35 4.20 5.90
C VAL A 34 -2.28 5.39 6.06
N CYS A 35 -3.07 5.38 7.15
CA CYS A 35 -3.86 6.53 7.61
C CYS A 35 -3.56 6.81 9.09
N THR A 36 -4.39 7.59 9.80
CA THR A 36 -4.15 7.95 11.20
C THR A 36 -4.36 6.75 12.13
N GLY A 37 -5.60 6.26 12.24
CA GLY A 37 -5.99 5.25 13.24
C GLY A 37 -6.09 3.81 12.72
N ASN A 38 -5.92 3.56 11.43
CA ASN A 38 -6.06 2.25 10.78
C ASN A 38 -7.42 1.56 11.01
N ILE A 39 -8.50 2.35 11.10
CA ILE A 39 -9.86 1.83 11.26
C ILE A 39 -10.84 2.26 10.17
N CYS A 40 -10.48 3.27 9.35
CA CYS A 40 -11.36 3.77 8.27
C CYS A 40 -10.70 3.66 6.89
N ARG A 41 -9.91 4.65 6.49
CA ARG A 41 -9.39 4.83 5.12
C ARG A 41 -8.43 3.72 4.69
N SER A 42 -7.40 3.43 5.48
CA SER A 42 -6.38 2.44 5.09
C SER A 42 -6.90 1.00 5.06
N PRO A 43 -7.83 0.54 5.94
CA PRO A 43 -8.50 -0.75 5.78
C PRO A 43 -9.30 -0.85 4.47
N MET A 44 -10.02 0.22 4.07
CA MET A 44 -10.71 0.24 2.78
C MET A 44 -9.75 0.00 1.63
N ALA A 45 -8.63 0.73 1.60
CA ALA A 45 -7.63 0.61 0.54
C ALA A 45 -6.98 -0.78 0.50
N GLU A 46 -6.63 -1.35 1.66
CA GLU A 46 -6.10 -2.71 1.78
C GLU A 46 -7.04 -3.74 1.16
N VAL A 47 -8.32 -3.69 1.56
CA VAL A 47 -9.33 -4.67 1.13
C VAL A 47 -9.60 -4.55 -0.36
N VAL A 48 -9.79 -3.33 -0.88
CA VAL A 48 -10.02 -3.08 -2.31
C VAL A 48 -8.83 -3.54 -3.15
N PHE A 49 -7.60 -3.26 -2.71
CA PHE A 49 -6.40 -3.66 -3.46
C PHE A 49 -6.22 -5.18 -3.46
N ARG A 50 -6.49 -5.84 -2.33
CA ARG A 50 -6.46 -7.31 -2.22
C ARG A 50 -7.47 -7.96 -3.16
N ASP A 51 -8.72 -7.51 -3.16
CA ASP A 51 -9.77 -8.00 -4.03
C ASP A 51 -9.40 -7.85 -5.53
N LEU A 52 -8.84 -6.69 -5.92
CA LEU A 52 -8.34 -6.49 -7.28
C LEU A 52 -7.26 -7.49 -7.64
N ALA A 53 -6.29 -7.72 -6.76
CA ALA A 53 -5.20 -8.66 -6.99
C ALA A 53 -5.72 -10.09 -7.17
N GLU A 54 -6.67 -10.52 -6.34
CA GLU A 54 -7.30 -11.83 -6.42
C GLU A 54 -8.07 -12.01 -7.73
N LYS A 55 -8.92 -11.03 -8.11
CA LYS A 55 -9.69 -11.04 -9.36
C LYS A 55 -8.81 -11.07 -10.61
N GLN A 56 -7.60 -10.54 -10.54
CA GLN A 56 -6.62 -10.55 -11.64
C GLN A 56 -5.67 -11.76 -11.62
N GLY A 57 -5.88 -12.72 -10.70
CA GLY A 57 -5.06 -13.91 -10.54
C GLY A 57 -3.64 -13.62 -10.01
N LEU A 58 -3.46 -12.47 -9.35
CA LEU A 58 -2.18 -12.01 -8.79
C LEU A 58 -2.12 -12.11 -7.26
N GLY A 59 -3.11 -12.69 -6.59
CA GLY A 59 -3.19 -12.77 -5.13
C GLY A 59 -1.96 -13.41 -4.47
N GLN A 60 -1.31 -14.37 -5.12
CA GLN A 60 -0.07 -14.98 -4.62
C GLN A 60 1.19 -14.12 -4.87
N ARG A 61 1.08 -13.08 -5.68
CA ARG A 61 2.20 -12.21 -6.06
C ARG A 61 2.20 -10.88 -5.32
N ILE A 62 1.13 -10.59 -4.57
CA ILE A 62 0.92 -9.34 -3.84
C ILE A 62 0.51 -9.66 -2.41
N VAL A 63 1.10 -8.92 -1.48
CA VAL A 63 0.61 -8.85 -0.10
C VAL A 63 0.17 -7.41 0.14
N SER A 64 -1.14 -7.23 0.36
CA SER A 64 -1.73 -5.94 0.75
C SER A 64 -1.92 -5.90 2.26
N ARG A 65 -1.49 -4.81 2.89
CA ARG A 65 -1.65 -4.56 4.32
C ARG A 65 -2.04 -3.11 4.57
N SER A 66 -2.44 -2.80 5.80
CA SER A 66 -2.64 -1.42 6.24
C SER A 66 -2.13 -1.20 7.65
N ALA A 67 -1.84 0.07 7.98
CA ALA A 67 -1.42 0.49 9.32
C ALA A 67 -1.88 1.93 9.61
N GLY A 68 -1.77 2.34 10.86
CA GLY A 68 -1.97 3.72 11.32
C GLY A 68 -0.67 4.41 11.69
N THR A 69 -0.60 5.72 11.55
CA THR A 69 0.48 6.51 12.14
C THR A 69 0.34 6.60 13.67
N GLY A 70 -0.89 6.45 14.18
CA GLY A 70 -1.18 6.40 15.62
C GLY A 70 -1.43 4.97 16.12
N ASP A 71 -1.47 4.83 17.44
CA ASP A 71 -1.58 3.56 18.16
C ASP A 71 -2.88 3.41 18.97
N TRP A 72 -3.79 4.39 18.92
CA TRP A 72 -4.99 4.45 19.74
C TRP A 72 -5.96 3.29 19.56
N HIS A 73 -5.93 2.64 18.40
CA HIS A 73 -6.87 1.58 18.01
C HIS A 73 -6.20 0.21 17.83
N LEU A 74 -5.00 0.02 18.39
CA LEU A 74 -4.27 -1.24 18.24
C LEU A 74 -5.12 -2.47 18.58
N GLY A 75 -5.20 -3.43 17.64
CA GLY A 75 -5.97 -4.67 17.78
C GLY A 75 -7.47 -4.52 17.56
N GLU A 76 -7.99 -3.30 17.47
CA GLU A 76 -9.41 -3.06 17.21
C GLU A 76 -9.82 -3.48 15.80
N ARG A 77 -11.11 -3.72 15.62
CA ARG A 77 -11.71 -3.93 14.29
C ARG A 77 -11.76 -2.60 13.54
N ALA A 78 -11.94 -2.67 12.23
CA ALA A 78 -12.31 -1.47 11.48
C ALA A 78 -13.62 -0.89 12.02
N ASP A 79 -13.79 0.43 11.90
CA ASP A 79 -15.04 1.13 12.20
C ASP A 79 -16.22 0.41 11.52
N HIS A 80 -17.33 0.25 12.22
CA HIS A 80 -18.48 -0.47 11.68
C HIS A 80 -18.98 0.13 10.37
N ARG A 81 -18.94 1.47 10.21
CA ARG A 81 -19.31 2.16 8.96
C ARG A 81 -18.36 1.83 7.81
N THR A 82 -17.07 1.61 8.10
CA THR A 82 -16.10 1.07 7.13
C THR A 82 -16.50 -0.31 6.66
N ILE A 83 -16.81 -1.21 7.59
CA ILE A 83 -17.22 -2.59 7.29
C ILE A 83 -18.51 -2.60 6.48
N ASP A 84 -19.51 -1.81 6.88
CA ASP A 84 -20.80 -1.70 6.20
C ASP A 84 -20.65 -1.14 4.78
N SER A 85 -19.84 -0.10 4.60
CA SER A 85 -19.57 0.50 3.29
C SER A 85 -18.87 -0.50 2.35
N LEU A 86 -17.87 -1.21 2.85
CA LEU A 86 -17.20 -2.29 2.12
C LEU A 86 -18.17 -3.40 1.73
N ALA A 87 -18.99 -3.88 2.68
CA ALA A 87 -19.95 -4.97 2.46
C ALA A 87 -20.99 -4.61 1.40
N ARG A 88 -21.50 -3.36 1.39
CA ARG A 88 -22.45 -2.89 0.34
C ARG A 88 -21.89 -2.98 -1.08
N ARG A 89 -20.55 -2.96 -1.22
CA ARG A 89 -19.86 -3.08 -2.52
C ARG A 89 -19.25 -4.47 -2.76
N GLY A 90 -19.58 -5.44 -1.88
CA GLY A 90 -19.15 -6.84 -2.03
C GLY A 90 -17.73 -7.14 -1.55
N TYR A 91 -17.15 -6.26 -0.74
CA TYR A 91 -15.85 -6.48 -0.12
C TYR A 91 -15.97 -7.01 1.31
N ASP A 92 -15.03 -7.88 1.73
CA ASP A 92 -14.96 -8.37 3.11
C ASP A 92 -13.81 -7.70 3.87
N GLY A 93 -14.17 -6.79 4.80
CA GLY A 93 -13.27 -6.14 5.76
C GLY A 93 -13.33 -6.71 7.17
N SER A 94 -14.10 -7.79 7.42
CA SER A 94 -14.45 -8.30 8.76
C SER A 94 -13.24 -8.77 9.59
N GLN A 95 -12.19 -9.24 8.93
CA GLN A 95 -10.99 -9.78 9.56
C GLN A 95 -9.94 -8.72 9.92
N HIS A 96 -10.19 -7.45 9.54
CA HIS A 96 -9.24 -6.38 9.83
C HIS A 96 -8.98 -6.22 11.34
N ARG A 97 -7.72 -5.98 11.68
CA ARG A 97 -7.25 -5.57 13.01
C ARG A 97 -6.25 -4.43 12.85
N ALA A 98 -6.53 -3.32 13.51
CA ALA A 98 -5.69 -2.13 13.45
C ALA A 98 -4.30 -2.40 14.01
N ARG A 99 -3.30 -1.87 13.33
CA ARG A 99 -1.89 -1.95 13.71
C ARG A 99 -1.20 -0.63 13.48
N GLN A 100 -0.12 -0.38 14.20
CA GLN A 100 0.69 0.81 14.02
C GLN A 100 1.75 0.60 12.94
N PHE A 101 2.01 1.63 12.16
CA PHE A 101 3.19 1.74 11.30
C PHE A 101 4.37 2.17 12.18
N THR A 102 5.49 1.49 12.06
CA THR A 102 6.75 1.84 12.73
C THR A 102 7.87 1.95 11.70
N ALA A 103 8.99 2.54 12.06
CA ALA A 103 10.15 2.63 11.17
C ALA A 103 10.59 1.25 10.65
N ALA A 104 10.51 0.19 11.46
CA ALA A 104 10.81 -1.18 11.02
C ALA A 104 9.87 -1.68 9.90
N THR A 105 8.66 -1.12 9.79
CA THR A 105 7.68 -1.49 8.75
C THR A 105 8.17 -1.16 7.34
N PHE A 106 9.07 -0.17 7.17
CA PHE A 106 9.63 0.15 5.86
C PHE A 106 10.40 -1.02 5.25
N ALA A 107 11.19 -1.75 6.06
CA ALA A 107 11.96 -2.89 5.59
C ALA A 107 11.08 -4.05 5.11
N GLU A 108 9.86 -4.17 5.64
CA GLU A 108 8.91 -5.22 5.30
C GLU A 108 8.12 -4.95 4.01
N ASN A 109 8.14 -3.70 3.50
CA ASN A 109 7.27 -3.29 2.40
C ASN A 109 8.07 -2.72 1.22
N ASP A 110 7.56 -2.98 0.01
CA ASP A 110 8.11 -2.46 -1.25
C ASP A 110 7.51 -1.08 -1.59
N LEU A 111 6.29 -0.81 -1.12
CA LEU A 111 5.54 0.42 -1.37
C LEU A 111 4.75 0.81 -0.12
N VAL A 112 4.82 2.09 0.25
CA VAL A 112 4.09 2.69 1.37
C VAL A 112 3.16 3.76 0.80
N VAL A 113 1.85 3.56 0.95
CA VAL A 113 0.83 4.41 0.33
C VAL A 113 0.11 5.22 1.41
N ALA A 114 0.39 6.50 1.45
CA ALA A 114 -0.25 7.47 2.35
C ALA A 114 -1.65 7.86 1.84
N LEU A 115 -2.60 8.00 2.74
CA LEU A 115 -3.98 8.38 2.38
C LEU A 115 -4.17 9.89 2.26
N ASP A 116 -3.28 10.69 2.85
CA ASP A 116 -3.22 12.15 2.70
C ASP A 116 -1.79 12.69 2.90
N ARG A 117 -1.60 13.98 2.64
CA ARG A 117 -0.29 14.64 2.75
C ARG A 117 0.25 14.72 4.18
N THR A 118 -0.62 14.67 5.19
CA THR A 118 -0.17 14.61 6.59
C THR A 118 0.50 13.27 6.86
N HIS A 119 -0.11 12.17 6.42
CA HIS A 119 0.48 10.84 6.54
C HIS A 119 1.77 10.74 5.71
N GLU A 120 1.77 11.26 4.47
CA GLU A 120 2.99 11.29 3.64
C GLU A 120 4.14 11.97 4.34
N ARG A 121 3.91 13.17 4.92
CA ARG A 121 4.95 13.92 5.65
C ARG A 121 5.49 13.13 6.84
N ILE A 122 4.60 12.57 7.67
CA ILE A 122 4.99 11.77 8.84
C ILE A 122 5.83 10.55 8.41
N LEU A 123 5.40 9.84 7.36
CA LEU A 123 6.11 8.66 6.87
C LEU A 123 7.49 9.02 6.32
N ARG A 124 7.63 10.14 5.61
CA ARG A 124 8.94 10.62 5.14
C ARG A 124 9.86 11.02 6.30
N GLU A 125 9.32 11.62 7.36
CA GLU A 125 10.07 11.96 8.58
C GLU A 125 10.54 10.68 9.33
N TRP A 126 9.84 9.56 9.21
CA TRP A 126 10.20 8.28 9.83
C TRP A 126 11.12 7.40 8.98
N ALA A 127 11.31 7.73 7.72
CA ALA A 127 12.23 7.02 6.84
C ALA A 127 13.68 7.28 7.28
N HIS A 128 14.53 6.23 7.27
CA HIS A 128 15.92 6.32 7.69
C HIS A 128 16.86 6.77 6.58
N ASP A 129 16.45 6.57 5.32
CA ASP A 129 17.26 6.87 4.14
C ASP A 129 16.40 7.21 2.92
N GLU A 130 17.06 7.64 1.83
CA GLU A 130 16.40 7.98 0.57
C GLU A 130 15.70 6.79 -0.09
N ASP A 131 16.15 5.55 0.14
CA ASP A 131 15.51 4.35 -0.41
C ASP A 131 14.16 4.10 0.29
N GLU A 132 14.07 4.28 1.60
CA GLU A 132 12.82 4.20 2.36
C GLU A 132 11.89 5.36 2.03
N GLU A 133 12.41 6.58 1.99
CA GLU A 133 11.63 7.76 1.58
C GLU A 133 11.05 7.58 0.17
N GLY A 134 11.84 7.02 -0.74
CA GLY A 134 11.42 6.71 -2.10
C GLY A 134 10.30 5.68 -2.24
N LYS A 135 9.96 4.94 -1.18
CA LYS A 135 8.80 4.02 -1.16
C LYS A 135 7.49 4.74 -0.89
N VAL A 136 7.52 5.96 -0.34
CA VAL A 136 6.32 6.69 0.10
C VAL A 136 5.66 7.39 -1.10
N THR A 137 4.35 7.22 -1.24
CA THR A 137 3.53 7.88 -2.25
C THR A 137 2.11 8.15 -1.74
N LEU A 138 1.40 9.07 -2.38
CA LEU A 138 0.00 9.38 -2.08
C LEU A 138 -0.95 8.51 -2.92
N LEU A 139 -2.01 7.98 -2.32
CA LEU A 139 -3.00 7.15 -3.02
C LEU A 139 -3.68 7.91 -4.16
N LEU A 140 -4.17 9.13 -3.91
CA LEU A 140 -4.89 9.91 -4.92
C LEU A 140 -4.01 10.42 -6.07
N ALA A 141 -2.69 10.31 -5.98
CA ALA A 141 -1.80 10.56 -7.13
C ALA A 141 -2.04 9.58 -8.29
N PHE A 142 -2.69 8.44 -8.04
CA PHE A 142 -3.03 7.43 -9.04
C PHE A 142 -4.43 7.61 -9.65
N ASP A 143 -5.22 8.58 -9.19
CA ASP A 143 -6.45 8.99 -9.85
C ASP A 143 -6.21 10.22 -10.73
N PRO A 144 -6.25 10.09 -12.08
CA PRO A 144 -5.98 11.21 -12.99
C PRO A 144 -7.04 12.33 -12.92
N ASN A 145 -8.19 12.05 -12.32
CA ASN A 145 -9.29 13.00 -12.18
C ASN A 145 -9.38 13.62 -10.77
N ALA A 146 -8.50 13.22 -9.85
CA ALA A 146 -8.51 13.78 -8.51
C ALA A 146 -8.14 15.27 -8.51
N SER A 147 -8.97 16.09 -7.92
CA SER A 147 -8.73 17.52 -7.70
C SER A 147 -7.87 17.80 -6.46
N THR A 148 -7.66 16.79 -5.62
CA THR A 148 -6.87 16.83 -4.38
C THR A 148 -6.01 15.56 -4.26
N HIS A 149 -4.99 15.63 -3.41
CA HIS A 149 -4.19 14.46 -3.06
C HIS A 149 -4.57 13.84 -1.71
N ASP A 150 -5.55 14.42 -1.02
CA ASP A 150 -5.96 14.01 0.32
C ASP A 150 -7.29 13.25 0.25
N VAL A 151 -7.30 11.99 0.72
CA VAL A 151 -8.54 11.26 0.99
C VAL A 151 -9.15 11.84 2.27
N PRO A 152 -10.37 12.42 2.22
CA PRO A 152 -11.01 13.02 3.40
C PRO A 152 -11.17 12.01 4.54
N ASP A 153 -11.04 12.48 5.80
CA ASP A 153 -11.28 11.63 6.96
C ASP A 153 -12.78 11.53 7.26
N PRO A 154 -13.40 10.33 7.15
CA PRO A 154 -14.83 10.18 7.39
C PRO A 154 -15.19 9.99 8.87
N TYR A 155 -14.21 9.91 9.78
CA TYR A 155 -14.43 9.45 11.16
C TYR A 155 -15.54 10.21 11.91
N TYR A 156 -15.58 11.53 11.80
CA TYR A 156 -16.60 12.36 12.43
C TYR A 156 -17.84 12.62 11.55
N ALA A 157 -17.94 11.99 10.39
CA ALA A 157 -19.04 12.16 9.45
C ALA A 157 -20.04 10.99 9.48
N GLY A 158 -21.15 11.15 8.76
CA GLY A 158 -22.17 10.10 8.59
C GLY A 158 -21.76 9.01 7.60
N ALA A 159 -22.57 7.96 7.49
CA ALA A 159 -22.32 6.80 6.62
C ALA A 159 -22.11 7.17 5.15
N GLU A 160 -22.78 8.19 4.64
CA GLU A 160 -22.66 8.66 3.24
C GLU A 160 -21.23 9.12 2.91
N MET A 161 -20.52 9.72 3.89
CA MET A 161 -19.12 10.10 3.70
C MET A 161 -18.22 8.86 3.56
N PHE A 162 -18.50 7.78 4.30
CA PHE A 162 -17.76 6.52 4.16
C PHE A 162 -17.92 5.94 2.75
N ASP A 163 -19.13 5.98 2.18
CA ASP A 163 -19.39 5.53 0.82
C ASP A 163 -18.70 6.40 -0.23
N SER A 164 -18.68 7.72 -0.02
CA SER A 164 -17.97 8.65 -0.89
C SER A 164 -16.46 8.42 -0.86
N VAL A 165 -15.88 8.30 0.34
CA VAL A 165 -14.45 8.02 0.55
C VAL A 165 -14.07 6.67 -0.06
N LEU A 166 -14.89 5.64 0.11
CA LEU A 166 -14.65 4.34 -0.52
C LEU A 166 -14.61 4.45 -2.05
N GLY A 167 -15.51 5.24 -2.66
CA GLY A 167 -15.50 5.50 -4.11
C GLY A 167 -14.20 6.14 -4.62
N MET A 168 -13.68 7.11 -3.88
CA MET A 168 -12.37 7.74 -4.19
C MET A 168 -11.24 6.71 -4.08
N ILE A 169 -11.22 5.95 -2.98
CA ILE A 169 -10.21 4.90 -2.73
C ILE A 169 -10.26 3.83 -3.83
N GLU A 170 -11.43 3.36 -4.24
CA GLU A 170 -11.56 2.37 -5.33
C GLU A 170 -10.98 2.88 -6.64
N THR A 171 -11.26 4.13 -7.00
CA THR A 171 -10.77 4.71 -8.26
C THR A 171 -9.25 4.82 -8.26
N ALA A 172 -8.67 5.38 -7.19
CA ALA A 172 -7.24 5.54 -7.07
C ALA A 172 -6.51 4.19 -6.93
N THR A 173 -7.08 3.25 -6.18
CA THR A 173 -6.53 1.90 -6.00
C THR A 173 -6.49 1.13 -7.32
N ARG A 174 -7.53 1.25 -8.16
CA ARG A 174 -7.51 0.71 -9.54
C ARG A 174 -6.41 1.36 -10.39
N GLY A 175 -6.18 2.66 -10.22
CA GLY A 175 -5.09 3.38 -10.89
C GLY A 175 -3.71 2.87 -10.48
N LEU A 176 -3.48 2.74 -9.18
CA LEU A 176 -2.26 2.16 -8.62
C LEU A 176 -2.03 0.73 -9.14
N PHE A 177 -3.05 -0.13 -9.07
CA PHE A 177 -2.96 -1.51 -9.52
C PHE A 177 -2.55 -1.60 -10.99
N ARG A 178 -3.18 -0.82 -11.88
CA ARG A 178 -2.84 -0.78 -13.31
C ARG A 178 -1.39 -0.39 -13.58
N GLN A 179 -0.80 0.46 -12.73
CA GLN A 179 0.62 0.82 -12.87
C GLN A 179 1.55 -0.29 -12.38
N LEU A 180 1.16 -1.05 -11.36
CA LEU A 180 1.96 -2.13 -10.79
C LEU A 180 1.85 -3.43 -11.60
N GLU A 181 0.69 -3.71 -12.19
CA GLU A 181 0.35 -4.98 -12.83
C GLU A 181 1.42 -5.49 -13.82
N PRO A 182 1.97 -4.67 -14.76
CA PRO A 182 2.98 -5.14 -15.70
C PRO A 182 4.23 -5.69 -15.00
N ALA A 183 4.68 -5.01 -13.93
CA ALA A 183 5.84 -5.44 -13.16
C ALA A 183 5.56 -6.67 -12.30
N LEU A 184 4.30 -6.83 -11.82
CA LEU A 184 3.88 -7.97 -11.01
C LEU A 184 3.76 -9.26 -11.80
N ARG A 185 3.55 -9.18 -13.11
CA ARG A 185 3.50 -10.37 -14.00
C ARG A 185 4.89 -10.91 -14.32
N LEU A 186 5.95 -10.13 -14.08
CA LEU A 186 7.34 -10.56 -14.27
C LEU A 186 7.84 -11.39 -13.07
N PRO A 187 8.73 -12.37 -13.27
CA PRO A 187 9.37 -13.09 -12.16
C PRO A 187 10.21 -12.10 -11.33
N ARG A 188 10.04 -12.13 -10.01
CA ARG A 188 10.86 -11.33 -9.06
C ARG A 188 11.91 -12.24 -8.43
N THR A 189 13.16 -11.80 -8.46
CA THR A 189 14.25 -12.44 -7.73
C THR A 189 14.27 -11.94 -6.28
N PRO A 190 14.68 -12.80 -5.30
CA PRO A 190 14.87 -12.37 -3.92
C PRO A 190 15.84 -11.19 -3.83
N ARG A 191 15.58 -10.24 -2.92
CA ARG A 191 16.57 -9.22 -2.57
C ARG A 191 17.73 -9.90 -1.86
N THR A 192 18.92 -9.86 -2.45
CA THR A 192 20.16 -10.16 -1.72
C THR A 192 20.47 -8.91 -0.88
N PHE A 193 20.24 -8.96 0.41
CA PHE A 193 20.83 -8.00 1.33
C PHE A 193 22.35 -8.20 1.21
N GLY A 194 23.07 -7.16 0.80
CA GLY A 194 24.54 -7.16 0.79
C GLY A 194 25.02 -7.53 2.18
N ALA A 195 25.78 -8.62 2.28
CA ALA A 195 26.52 -8.92 3.51
C ALA A 195 27.39 -7.70 3.85
N PRO A 196 27.48 -7.31 5.12
CA PRO A 196 28.41 -6.27 5.53
C PRO A 196 29.81 -6.69 5.06
N SER A 197 30.45 -5.85 4.27
CA SER A 197 31.85 -6.02 3.88
C SER A 197 32.69 -5.99 5.18
N GLY A 198 32.92 -7.18 5.73
CA GLY A 198 33.87 -7.36 6.84
C GLY A 198 35.26 -6.95 6.37
N GLY A 199 35.66 -5.73 6.70
CA GLY A 199 37.06 -5.34 6.74
C GLY A 199 37.72 -6.14 7.86
N LEU A 200 38.65 -6.99 7.51
CA LEU A 200 39.66 -7.51 8.41
C LEU A 200 40.87 -6.60 8.37
N PRO A 201 41.56 -6.46 9.49
CA PRO A 201 42.67 -5.51 9.70
C PRO A 201 43.90 -5.83 8.90
#